data_52f88ae27cf6addf44f396ff7daa8b7b
#
_entry.id   52f88ae27cf6addf44f396ff7daa8b7b
#
_cell.length_a   1.000
_cell.length_b   1.000
_cell.length_c   1.000
_cell.angle_alpha   90.00
_cell.angle_beta   90.00
_cell.angle_gamma   90.00
#
_symmetry.space_group_name_H-M   'P 1'
#
loop_
_entity.id
_entity.type
_entity.pdbx_description
1 polymer ?
#
loop_
_entity_poly.entity_id
_entity_poly.type
_entity_poly.pdbx_seq_one_letter_code
_entity_poly.pdbx_strand_id
1 'polypeptide(L)'
;MKDRLIGFIKTYCLFVCIFVLQKPLFMLFYKSLYPDASCADWFSVIWHGLPLDLSLAGYLTAIPGFLFITSVWTLSKSLHRIWCGYFLFISVLISIIFTVDLGLYEYWGFRLDATPLFYFFSSPKDAVASVSIWMVLGGIVAMAVYAVVLYAVFYGILLQKNLLLRMKLPYRRLKVSGILLLMTGLLFIPIRGGFTVSTMNVGKVYFSAEQRLNHAAINPAFSLMESLAKQKDFSKQYRFMEAAEADRLFKDMLEPAVAGGQTEETDSVRQSADSLHTLFNTQRPDVLFVILESFSSRLMTALGGEPNIAIHLDSLSKEGVLFTNFYANSFRTDRGLVAILSGYPAQPTTSIMKYPRKTQSIPAIAGSLRKAGYGTKYYYGGDADFTNMRSYLMSSGFEDIVSDQVFPVTERLSKWGAHDHLVFNRLLEDLKTEAAEGTAEEKTPHFRVLQTSSSHEPFEVPFRRLENDRLNAFAYTDSCAGDFVRQFRELPQWKNTVIVFVPDHLGAYPEHIDNLSVERYRIPLLMVGGAIREPRRIDVYGSQHDIAATLLAQLALPHEEFVFSKDMLNPASPHFAFFTVPDAFGMVTADNQVIFNCQAGAVVVDEGTAKGKNLPLGKAYLQKLYDDIAKR
;
A
#
# COMPACT_ATOMS: atom_id res chain seq x y z
N MET A 1 -37.27 -28.43 4.32
CA MET A 1 -35.99 -28.12 3.60
C MET A 1 -36.09 -26.72 2.99
N LYS A 2 -37.06 -26.47 2.10
CA LYS A 2 -37.20 -25.19 1.37
C LYS A 2 -37.15 -23.96 2.29
N ASP A 3 -37.89 -23.96 3.39
CA ASP A 3 -37.98 -22.82 4.31
C ASP A 3 -36.66 -22.49 4.98
N ARG A 4 -35.80 -23.50 5.30
CA ARG A 4 -34.47 -23.30 5.88
C ARG A 4 -33.52 -22.69 4.86
N LEU A 5 -33.54 -23.18 3.61
CA LEU A 5 -32.69 -22.66 2.53
C LEU A 5 -33.08 -21.21 2.20
N ILE A 6 -34.40 -20.96 2.08
CA ILE A 6 -34.90 -19.60 1.84
C ILE A 6 -34.60 -18.69 3.03
N GLY A 7 -34.72 -19.17 4.26
CA GLY A 7 -34.38 -18.42 5.46
C GLY A 7 -32.89 -18.05 5.49
N PHE A 8 -32.00 -18.99 5.13
CA PHE A 8 -30.56 -18.74 5.03
C PHE A 8 -30.25 -17.66 4.00
N ILE A 9 -30.75 -17.80 2.78
CA ILE A 9 -30.54 -16.82 1.69
C ILE A 9 -31.10 -15.45 2.10
N LYS A 10 -32.33 -15.40 2.66
CA LYS A 10 -32.93 -14.15 3.13
C LYS A 10 -32.05 -13.46 4.20
N THR A 11 -31.48 -14.24 5.12
CA THR A 11 -30.60 -13.69 6.16
C THR A 11 -29.38 -13.02 5.54
N TYR A 12 -28.70 -13.71 4.63
CA TYR A 12 -27.54 -13.17 3.94
C TYR A 12 -27.87 -11.92 3.11
N CYS A 13 -28.88 -12.00 2.26
CA CYS A 13 -29.32 -10.86 1.45
C CYS A 13 -29.75 -9.66 2.29
N LEU A 14 -30.40 -9.89 3.44
CA LEU A 14 -30.84 -8.82 4.31
C LEU A 14 -29.65 -8.08 4.94
N PHE A 15 -28.61 -8.78 5.40
CA PHE A 15 -27.37 -8.14 5.84
C PHE A 15 -26.72 -7.33 4.73
N VAL A 16 -26.62 -7.90 3.52
CA VAL A 16 -26.07 -7.18 2.36
C VAL A 16 -26.86 -5.89 2.10
N CYS A 17 -28.20 -5.97 2.06
CA CYS A 17 -29.05 -4.79 1.84
C CYS A 17 -28.83 -3.71 2.91
N ILE A 18 -28.74 -4.10 4.20
CA ILE A 18 -28.50 -3.16 5.30
C ILE A 18 -27.18 -2.42 5.07
N PHE A 19 -26.10 -3.13 4.77
CA PHE A 19 -24.78 -2.53 4.57
C PHE A 19 -24.70 -1.68 3.31
N VAL A 20 -25.31 -2.11 2.22
CA VAL A 20 -25.42 -1.32 0.98
C VAL A 20 -26.14 0.01 1.25
N LEU A 21 -27.24 0.01 2.02
CA LEU A 21 -27.99 1.21 2.35
C LEU A 21 -27.24 2.17 3.28
N GLN A 22 -26.29 1.70 4.07
CA GLN A 22 -25.47 2.57 4.92
C GLN A 22 -24.59 3.54 4.12
N LYS A 23 -24.18 3.21 2.90
CA LYS A 23 -23.35 4.06 2.05
C LYS A 23 -24.07 5.35 1.61
N PRO A 24 -25.23 5.28 0.96
CA PRO A 24 -25.97 6.49 0.63
C PRO A 24 -26.41 7.28 1.88
N LEU A 25 -26.71 6.62 2.99
CA LEU A 25 -27.00 7.31 4.26
C LEU A 25 -25.78 8.10 4.76
N PHE A 26 -24.59 7.54 4.67
CA PHE A 26 -23.35 8.23 5.01
C PHE A 26 -23.11 9.46 4.11
N MET A 27 -23.26 9.32 2.79
CA MET A 27 -23.09 10.42 1.84
C MET A 27 -24.16 11.52 2.04
N LEU A 28 -25.41 11.15 2.39
CA LEU A 28 -26.46 12.10 2.71
C LEU A 28 -26.18 12.85 4.00
N PHE A 29 -25.67 12.18 5.02
CA PHE A 29 -25.31 12.78 6.30
C PHE A 29 -24.20 13.83 6.10
N TYR A 30 -23.20 13.51 5.29
CA TYR A 30 -22.07 14.38 4.94
C TYR A 30 -22.25 15.07 3.57
N LYS A 31 -23.46 15.45 3.19
CA LYS A 31 -23.74 16.05 1.87
C LYS A 31 -22.84 17.22 1.52
N SER A 32 -22.43 18.02 2.50
CA SER A 32 -21.49 19.14 2.33
C SER A 32 -20.11 18.72 1.83
N LEU A 33 -19.69 17.48 2.06
CA LEU A 33 -18.43 16.93 1.59
C LEU A 33 -18.50 16.39 0.15
N TYR A 34 -19.70 16.29 -0.42
CA TYR A 34 -19.97 15.75 -1.75
C TYR A 34 -20.77 16.72 -2.63
N PRO A 35 -20.36 18.02 -2.75
CA PRO A 35 -21.17 19.02 -3.45
C PRO A 35 -21.35 18.70 -4.93
N ASP A 36 -20.32 18.12 -5.55
CA ASP A 36 -20.26 17.84 -6.98
C ASP A 36 -20.48 16.36 -7.35
N ALA A 37 -20.84 15.52 -6.37
CA ALA A 37 -21.03 14.10 -6.60
C ALA A 37 -22.20 13.82 -7.53
N SER A 38 -21.93 13.23 -8.68
CA SER A 38 -22.90 12.82 -9.69
C SER A 38 -23.67 11.53 -9.28
N CYS A 39 -24.76 11.24 -9.95
CA CYS A 39 -25.46 9.95 -9.77
C CYS A 39 -24.54 8.75 -10.07
N ALA A 40 -23.58 8.90 -10.97
CA ALA A 40 -22.60 7.87 -11.29
C ALA A 40 -21.66 7.61 -10.10
N ASP A 41 -21.25 8.66 -9.36
CA ASP A 41 -20.40 8.51 -8.17
C ASP A 41 -21.14 7.77 -7.05
N TRP A 42 -22.43 8.07 -6.82
CA TRP A 42 -23.25 7.36 -5.86
C TRP A 42 -23.36 5.86 -6.19
N PHE A 43 -23.56 5.55 -7.48
CA PHE A 43 -23.60 4.15 -7.93
C PHE A 43 -22.23 3.48 -7.77
N SER A 44 -21.14 4.18 -8.13
CA SER A 44 -19.76 3.68 -8.00
C SER A 44 -19.39 3.37 -6.54
N VAL A 45 -19.76 4.24 -5.60
CA VAL A 45 -19.60 4.00 -4.15
C VAL A 45 -20.29 2.71 -3.70
N ILE A 46 -21.53 2.48 -4.14
CA ILE A 46 -22.27 1.25 -3.82
C ILE A 46 -21.59 0.03 -4.46
N TRP A 47 -21.25 0.12 -5.74
CA TRP A 47 -20.69 -0.99 -6.51
C TRP A 47 -19.33 -1.43 -5.98
N HIS A 48 -18.42 -0.48 -5.80
CA HIS A 48 -17.07 -0.77 -5.29
C HIS A 48 -17.06 -1.14 -3.80
N GLY A 49 -18.03 -0.66 -3.02
CA GLY A 49 -18.16 -1.05 -1.61
C GLY A 49 -18.81 -2.42 -1.38
N LEU A 50 -19.47 -2.99 -2.39
CA LEU A 50 -20.19 -4.26 -2.28
C LEU A 50 -19.31 -5.45 -1.82
N PRO A 51 -18.05 -5.62 -2.22
CA PRO A 51 -17.21 -6.72 -1.73
C PRO A 51 -17.08 -6.79 -0.21
N LEU A 52 -16.90 -5.65 0.47
CA LEU A 52 -16.84 -5.60 1.94
C LEU A 52 -18.19 -5.95 2.58
N ASP A 53 -19.30 -5.51 1.97
CA ASP A 53 -20.65 -5.82 2.46
C ASP A 53 -20.96 -7.32 2.35
N LEU A 54 -20.61 -7.94 1.22
CA LEU A 54 -20.74 -9.38 1.01
C LEU A 54 -19.89 -10.18 2.01
N SER A 55 -18.67 -9.72 2.27
CA SER A 55 -17.77 -10.36 3.21
C SER A 55 -18.33 -10.29 4.64
N LEU A 56 -18.69 -9.10 5.11
CA LEU A 56 -19.25 -8.93 6.46
C LEU A 56 -20.59 -9.65 6.64
N ALA A 57 -21.48 -9.60 5.64
CA ALA A 57 -22.72 -10.37 5.63
C ALA A 57 -22.44 -11.88 5.76
N GLY A 58 -21.34 -12.37 5.13
CA GLY A 58 -20.90 -13.75 5.27
C GLY A 58 -20.55 -14.10 6.72
N TYR A 59 -19.73 -13.29 7.38
CA TYR A 59 -19.39 -13.46 8.80
C TYR A 59 -20.64 -13.49 9.68
N LEU A 60 -21.54 -12.54 9.51
CA LEU A 60 -22.77 -12.46 10.32
C LEU A 60 -23.79 -13.57 9.98
N THR A 61 -23.77 -14.13 8.78
CA THR A 61 -24.68 -15.22 8.40
C THR A 61 -24.18 -16.59 8.87
N ALA A 62 -22.90 -16.74 9.21
CA ALA A 62 -22.35 -18.01 9.66
C ALA A 62 -23.08 -18.55 10.92
N ILE A 63 -23.32 -17.70 11.94
CA ILE A 63 -24.04 -18.11 13.16
C ILE A 63 -25.49 -18.53 12.85
N PRO A 64 -26.31 -17.74 12.14
CA PRO A 64 -27.61 -18.21 11.61
C PRO A 64 -27.54 -19.51 10.82
N GLY A 65 -26.49 -19.72 10.03
CA GLY A 65 -26.25 -20.97 9.32
C GLY A 65 -26.19 -22.18 10.27
N PHE A 66 -25.41 -22.09 11.32
CA PHE A 66 -25.35 -23.14 12.36
C PHE A 66 -26.67 -23.31 13.12
N LEU A 67 -27.41 -22.22 13.37
CA LEU A 67 -28.73 -22.31 13.99
C LEU A 67 -29.75 -23.00 13.06
N PHE A 68 -29.67 -22.79 11.75
CA PHE A 68 -30.46 -23.54 10.79
C PHE A 68 -30.10 -25.03 10.77
N ILE A 69 -28.84 -25.40 10.84
CA ILE A 69 -28.38 -26.81 10.95
C ILE A 69 -28.93 -27.43 12.23
N THR A 70 -28.78 -26.75 13.37
CA THR A 70 -29.35 -27.22 14.65
C THR A 70 -30.85 -27.42 14.59
N SER A 71 -31.57 -26.54 13.88
CA SER A 71 -33.03 -26.64 13.71
C SER A 71 -33.51 -27.87 12.95
N VAL A 72 -32.62 -28.57 12.23
CA VAL A 72 -32.90 -29.86 11.56
C VAL A 72 -33.12 -30.96 12.58
N TRP A 73 -32.46 -30.85 13.75
CA TRP A 73 -32.47 -31.89 14.79
C TRP A 73 -33.38 -31.57 15.95
N THR A 74 -33.53 -30.29 16.28
CA THR A 74 -34.38 -29.84 17.37
C THR A 74 -35.10 -28.53 17.05
N LEU A 75 -36.36 -28.42 17.50
CA LEU A 75 -37.19 -27.22 17.39
C LEU A 75 -37.61 -26.80 18.79
N SER A 76 -36.69 -26.22 19.56
CA SER A 76 -36.95 -25.82 20.94
C SER A 76 -37.22 -24.32 21.07
N LYS A 77 -37.99 -23.95 22.11
CA LYS A 77 -38.18 -22.53 22.50
C LYS A 77 -36.83 -21.86 22.82
N SER A 78 -35.88 -22.61 23.35
CA SER A 78 -34.52 -22.10 23.62
C SER A 78 -33.77 -21.74 22.33
N LEU A 79 -33.81 -22.57 21.30
CA LEU A 79 -33.24 -22.27 20.00
C LEU A 79 -33.85 -21.00 19.39
N HIS A 80 -35.17 -20.83 19.51
CA HIS A 80 -35.85 -19.62 19.07
C HIS A 80 -35.44 -18.37 19.85
N ARG A 81 -35.25 -18.48 21.19
CA ARG A 81 -34.74 -17.37 22.00
C ARG A 81 -33.31 -16.97 21.57
N ILE A 82 -32.45 -17.95 21.32
CA ILE A 82 -31.09 -17.69 20.81
C ILE A 82 -31.14 -16.98 19.46
N TRP A 83 -32.05 -17.42 18.57
CA TRP A 83 -32.26 -16.79 17.27
C TRP A 83 -32.71 -15.31 17.39
N CYS A 84 -33.69 -15.02 18.22
CA CYS A 84 -34.14 -13.64 18.47
C CYS A 84 -33.06 -12.79 19.15
N GLY A 85 -32.37 -13.37 20.16
CA GLY A 85 -31.28 -12.71 20.89
C GLY A 85 -30.11 -12.35 19.98
N TYR A 86 -29.76 -13.22 19.03
CA TYR A 86 -28.73 -12.95 18.04
C TYR A 86 -29.05 -11.70 17.20
N PHE A 87 -30.26 -11.63 16.62
CA PHE A 87 -30.64 -10.48 15.79
C PHE A 87 -30.79 -9.19 16.60
N LEU A 88 -31.24 -9.28 17.87
CA LEU A 88 -31.25 -8.13 18.76
C LEU A 88 -29.82 -7.63 19.03
N PHE A 89 -28.91 -8.54 19.38
CA PHE A 89 -27.50 -8.19 19.63
C PHE A 89 -26.85 -7.55 18.39
N ILE A 90 -27.04 -8.15 17.20
CA ILE A 90 -26.47 -7.64 15.96
C ILE A 90 -27.09 -6.28 15.58
N SER A 91 -28.40 -6.07 15.81
CA SER A 91 -29.03 -4.77 15.58
C SER A 91 -28.39 -3.66 16.41
N VAL A 92 -28.15 -3.94 17.70
CA VAL A 92 -27.49 -3.00 18.60
C VAL A 92 -26.03 -2.77 18.16
N LEU A 93 -25.28 -3.83 17.87
CA LEU A 93 -23.88 -3.75 17.46
C LEU A 93 -23.68 -2.93 16.16
N ILE A 94 -24.46 -3.23 15.12
CA ILE A 94 -24.41 -2.49 13.85
C ILE A 94 -24.80 -1.02 14.08
N SER A 95 -25.80 -0.77 14.93
CA SER A 95 -26.25 0.59 15.24
C SER A 95 -25.17 1.39 15.95
N ILE A 96 -24.51 0.82 16.95
CA ILE A 96 -23.37 1.47 17.65
C ILE A 96 -22.27 1.79 16.63
N ILE A 97 -21.82 0.81 15.86
CA ILE A 97 -20.71 0.98 14.91
C ILE A 97 -21.03 2.08 13.89
N PHE A 98 -22.21 2.05 13.27
CA PHE A 98 -22.56 3.01 12.23
C PHE A 98 -22.79 4.42 12.77
N THR A 99 -23.41 4.57 13.95
CA THR A 99 -23.63 5.88 14.57
C THR A 99 -22.31 6.51 15.06
N VAL A 100 -21.43 5.70 15.66
CA VAL A 100 -20.09 6.16 16.08
C VAL A 100 -19.26 6.54 14.86
N ASP A 101 -19.31 5.77 13.78
CA ASP A 101 -18.64 6.09 12.52
C ASP A 101 -19.12 7.44 11.95
N LEU A 102 -20.43 7.68 11.92
CA LEU A 102 -20.99 8.96 11.51
C LEU A 102 -20.56 10.12 12.43
N GLY A 103 -20.47 9.90 13.72
CA GLY A 103 -20.07 10.95 14.66
C GLY A 103 -18.58 11.30 14.64
N LEU A 104 -17.73 10.34 14.30
CA LEU A 104 -16.27 10.50 14.38
C LEU A 104 -15.59 10.82 13.05
N TYR A 105 -16.23 10.57 11.92
CA TYR A 105 -15.60 10.71 10.60
C TYR A 105 -15.04 12.11 10.33
N GLU A 106 -15.77 13.16 10.73
CA GLU A 106 -15.32 14.54 10.53
C GLU A 106 -14.03 14.87 11.30
N TYR A 107 -13.87 14.29 12.48
CA TYR A 107 -12.68 14.47 13.32
C TYR A 107 -11.48 13.63 12.87
N TRP A 108 -11.76 12.39 12.41
CA TRP A 108 -10.71 11.42 12.14
C TRP A 108 -10.31 11.37 10.67
N GLY A 109 -11.14 11.91 9.77
CA GLY A 109 -10.89 11.89 8.33
C GLY A 109 -10.81 10.49 7.71
N PHE A 110 -11.29 9.46 8.43
CA PHE A 110 -11.31 8.06 8.00
C PHE A 110 -12.50 7.33 8.61
N ARG A 111 -12.95 6.21 8.01
CA ARG A 111 -14.02 5.38 8.55
C ARG A 111 -13.59 4.70 9.84
N LEU A 112 -14.55 4.33 10.67
CA LEU A 112 -14.31 3.81 12.01
C LEU A 112 -13.29 2.66 12.00
N ASP A 113 -12.24 2.81 12.80
CA ASP A 113 -11.20 1.83 13.07
C ASP A 113 -11.06 1.57 14.58
N ALA A 114 -10.03 0.82 14.99
CA ALA A 114 -9.79 0.50 16.40
C ALA A 114 -9.29 1.70 17.23
N THR A 115 -8.89 2.81 16.61
CA THR A 115 -8.26 3.95 17.28
C THR A 115 -9.15 4.59 18.35
N PRO A 116 -10.45 4.89 18.09
CA PRO A 116 -11.32 5.44 19.12
C PRO A 116 -11.49 4.53 20.33
N LEU A 117 -11.54 3.22 20.11
CA LEU A 117 -11.61 2.24 21.22
C LEU A 117 -10.33 2.28 22.05
N PHE A 118 -9.18 2.34 21.38
CA PHE A 118 -7.90 2.44 22.08
C PHE A 118 -7.84 3.70 22.97
N TYR A 119 -8.21 4.87 22.44
CA TYR A 119 -8.25 6.11 23.22
C TYR A 119 -9.26 6.06 24.36
N PHE A 120 -10.43 5.48 24.13
CA PHE A 120 -11.45 5.32 25.17
C PHE A 120 -10.95 4.47 26.35
N PHE A 121 -10.17 3.42 26.09
CA PHE A 121 -9.64 2.56 27.16
C PHE A 121 -8.34 3.09 27.78
N SER A 122 -7.50 3.81 27.02
CA SER A 122 -6.22 4.35 27.55
C SER A 122 -6.36 5.69 28.25
N SER A 123 -7.23 6.58 27.76
CA SER A 123 -7.43 7.94 28.30
C SER A 123 -8.90 8.35 28.20
N PRO A 124 -9.80 7.76 29.01
CA PRO A 124 -11.25 8.00 28.92
C PRO A 124 -11.63 9.47 29.09
N LYS A 125 -10.91 10.20 29.95
CA LYS A 125 -11.17 11.64 30.20
C LYS A 125 -10.90 12.49 28.96
N ASP A 126 -9.81 12.21 28.26
CA ASP A 126 -9.41 12.96 27.05
C ASP A 126 -10.32 12.60 25.87
N ALA A 127 -10.73 11.34 25.77
CA ALA A 127 -11.66 10.89 24.73
C ALA A 127 -13.03 11.59 24.81
N VAL A 128 -13.50 11.93 26.02
CA VAL A 128 -14.80 12.59 26.24
C VAL A 128 -14.67 14.11 26.26
N ALA A 129 -13.51 14.67 26.61
CA ALA A 129 -13.30 16.11 26.73
C ALA A 129 -13.52 16.89 25.43
N SER A 130 -13.31 16.25 24.30
CA SER A 130 -13.43 16.87 22.95
C SER A 130 -14.85 16.78 22.38
N VAL A 131 -15.80 16.11 23.05
CA VAL A 131 -17.15 15.84 22.52
C VAL A 131 -18.21 16.60 23.31
N SER A 132 -19.07 17.38 22.62
CA SER A 132 -20.18 18.07 23.26
C SER A 132 -21.17 17.08 23.87
N ILE A 133 -21.70 17.40 25.07
CA ILE A 133 -22.73 16.56 25.72
C ILE A 133 -23.98 16.37 24.83
N TRP A 134 -24.33 17.39 24.06
CA TRP A 134 -25.47 17.32 23.11
C TRP A 134 -25.21 16.33 21.98
N MET A 135 -23.96 16.22 21.51
CA MET A 135 -23.56 15.24 20.50
C MET A 135 -23.63 13.83 21.07
N VAL A 136 -23.22 13.62 22.32
CA VAL A 136 -23.34 12.34 23.00
C VAL A 136 -24.81 11.92 23.17
N LEU A 137 -25.66 12.83 23.68
CA LEU A 137 -27.10 12.55 23.86
C LEU A 137 -27.79 12.28 22.51
N GLY A 138 -27.52 13.10 21.49
CA GLY A 138 -28.04 12.89 20.14
C GLY A 138 -27.57 11.56 19.53
N GLY A 139 -26.31 11.20 19.75
CA GLY A 139 -25.75 9.91 19.33
C GLY A 139 -26.43 8.73 20.00
N ILE A 140 -26.69 8.79 21.32
CA ILE A 140 -27.42 7.72 22.04
C ILE A 140 -28.84 7.56 21.49
N VAL A 141 -29.55 8.66 21.23
CA VAL A 141 -30.90 8.61 20.66
C VAL A 141 -30.85 8.01 19.24
N ALA A 142 -29.91 8.45 18.40
CA ALA A 142 -29.74 7.91 17.05
C ALA A 142 -29.42 6.40 17.06
N MET A 143 -28.51 5.98 17.96
CA MET A 143 -28.22 4.54 18.15
C MET A 143 -29.46 3.75 18.53
N ALA A 144 -30.25 4.24 19.50
CA ALA A 144 -31.46 3.56 19.96
C ALA A 144 -32.51 3.45 18.82
N VAL A 145 -32.75 4.54 18.10
CA VAL A 145 -33.70 4.57 16.97
C VAL A 145 -33.24 3.61 15.87
N TYR A 146 -31.95 3.66 15.48
CA TYR A 146 -31.44 2.79 14.43
C TYR A 146 -31.45 1.31 14.84
N ALA A 147 -31.12 0.98 16.10
CA ALA A 147 -31.23 -0.38 16.61
C ALA A 147 -32.67 -0.91 16.58
N VAL A 148 -33.65 -0.08 16.95
CA VAL A 148 -35.08 -0.44 16.88
C VAL A 148 -35.50 -0.65 15.43
N VAL A 149 -35.11 0.22 14.51
CA VAL A 149 -35.41 0.08 13.08
C VAL A 149 -34.82 -1.22 12.52
N LEU A 150 -33.54 -1.50 12.78
CA LEU A 150 -32.90 -2.73 12.33
C LEU A 150 -33.58 -3.97 12.90
N TYR A 151 -33.87 -3.97 14.21
CA TYR A 151 -34.56 -5.10 14.84
C TYR A 151 -35.99 -5.29 14.28
N ALA A 152 -36.72 -4.20 14.02
CA ALA A 152 -38.04 -4.25 13.40
C ALA A 152 -37.97 -4.84 11.98
N VAL A 153 -36.96 -4.51 11.19
CA VAL A 153 -36.72 -5.10 9.86
C VAL A 153 -36.43 -6.59 9.98
N PHE A 154 -35.52 -7.01 10.89
CA PHE A 154 -35.29 -8.44 11.13
C PHE A 154 -36.53 -9.16 11.63
N TYR A 155 -37.29 -8.53 12.53
CA TYR A 155 -38.52 -9.08 13.05
C TYR A 155 -39.53 -9.30 11.93
N GLY A 156 -39.80 -8.30 11.10
CA GLY A 156 -40.76 -8.37 9.99
C GLY A 156 -40.39 -9.43 8.94
N ILE A 157 -39.12 -9.61 8.63
CA ILE A 157 -38.67 -10.50 7.54
C ILE A 157 -38.33 -11.91 8.03
N LEU A 158 -37.67 -12.05 9.20
CA LEU A 158 -37.09 -13.31 9.66
C LEU A 158 -37.76 -13.86 10.93
N LEU A 159 -38.25 -13.00 11.83
CA LEU A 159 -38.70 -13.41 13.17
C LEU A 159 -40.22 -13.48 13.33
N GLN A 160 -40.99 -12.59 12.67
CA GLN A 160 -42.41 -12.40 12.85
C GLN A 160 -43.26 -13.69 12.71
N LYS A 161 -42.82 -14.64 11.87
CA LYS A 161 -43.53 -15.89 11.64
C LYS A 161 -43.11 -17.02 12.57
N ASN A 162 -42.29 -16.75 13.60
CA ASN A 162 -41.67 -17.79 14.42
C ASN A 162 -41.02 -18.86 13.51
N LEU A 163 -40.24 -18.41 12.51
CA LEU A 163 -39.77 -19.23 11.39
C LEU A 163 -39.22 -20.59 11.85
N LEU A 164 -38.33 -20.56 12.87
CA LEU A 164 -37.76 -21.79 13.41
C LEU A 164 -38.77 -22.71 14.08
N LEU A 165 -39.76 -22.16 14.82
CA LEU A 165 -40.77 -22.97 15.53
C LEU A 165 -41.83 -23.58 14.61
N ARG A 166 -42.10 -22.94 13.45
CA ARG A 166 -43.05 -23.42 12.45
C ARG A 166 -42.44 -24.43 11.46
N MET A 167 -41.11 -24.55 11.43
CA MET A 167 -40.46 -25.53 10.58
C MET A 167 -40.77 -26.96 11.04
N LYS A 168 -41.04 -27.85 10.09
CA LYS A 168 -41.17 -29.28 10.38
C LYS A 168 -39.76 -29.94 10.40
N LEU A 169 -39.59 -30.95 11.26
CA LEU A 169 -38.36 -31.76 11.20
C LEU A 169 -38.34 -32.53 9.86
N PRO A 170 -37.26 -32.45 9.09
CA PRO A 170 -37.18 -33.09 7.79
C PRO A 170 -36.99 -34.60 7.92
N TYR A 171 -37.58 -35.38 7.05
CA TYR A 171 -37.42 -36.84 7.01
C TYR A 171 -35.96 -37.24 6.74
N ARG A 172 -35.27 -36.52 5.82
CA ARG A 172 -33.85 -36.77 5.48
C ARG A 172 -32.93 -35.78 6.19
N ARG A 173 -32.81 -35.89 7.52
CA ARG A 173 -32.04 -34.92 8.36
C ARG A 173 -30.59 -34.75 7.93
N LEU A 174 -29.86 -35.87 7.72
CA LEU A 174 -28.47 -35.82 7.29
C LEU A 174 -28.30 -35.09 5.95
N LYS A 175 -29.15 -35.34 4.95
CA LYS A 175 -29.10 -34.66 3.67
C LYS A 175 -29.32 -33.15 3.82
N VAL A 176 -30.30 -32.74 4.63
CA VAL A 176 -30.61 -31.32 4.84
C VAL A 176 -29.52 -30.64 5.63
N SER A 177 -28.94 -31.29 6.65
CA SER A 177 -27.78 -30.76 7.39
C SER A 177 -26.57 -30.64 6.49
N GLY A 178 -26.30 -31.62 5.62
CA GLY A 178 -25.17 -31.56 4.66
C GLY A 178 -25.31 -30.38 3.68
N ILE A 179 -26.50 -30.12 3.16
CA ILE A 179 -26.74 -28.97 2.27
C ILE A 179 -26.56 -27.65 3.01
N LEU A 180 -27.09 -27.52 4.23
CA LEU A 180 -26.93 -26.30 5.04
C LEU A 180 -25.48 -26.08 5.47
N LEU A 181 -24.75 -27.17 5.79
CA LEU A 181 -23.33 -27.11 6.09
C LEU A 181 -22.52 -26.65 4.87
N LEU A 182 -22.84 -27.20 3.69
CA LEU A 182 -22.22 -26.74 2.43
C LEU A 182 -22.51 -25.27 2.17
N MET A 183 -23.75 -24.80 2.33
CA MET A 183 -24.09 -23.38 2.16
C MET A 183 -23.36 -22.49 3.17
N THR A 184 -23.26 -22.94 4.42
CA THR A 184 -22.50 -22.21 5.45
C THR A 184 -21.01 -22.18 5.11
N GLY A 185 -20.47 -23.29 4.62
CA GLY A 185 -19.07 -23.36 4.13
C GLY A 185 -18.82 -22.48 2.91
N LEU A 186 -19.78 -22.36 1.98
CA LEU A 186 -19.69 -21.50 0.81
C LEU A 186 -19.63 -19.99 1.16
N LEU A 187 -20.06 -19.60 2.38
CA LEU A 187 -19.85 -18.24 2.87
C LEU A 187 -18.36 -17.88 2.97
N PHE A 188 -17.47 -18.87 3.03
CA PHE A 188 -16.02 -18.63 2.99
C PHE A 188 -15.59 -17.87 1.74
N ILE A 189 -16.26 -18.06 0.61
CA ILE A 189 -15.92 -17.40 -0.66
C ILE A 189 -16.08 -15.88 -0.54
N PRO A 190 -17.24 -15.31 -0.19
CA PRO A 190 -17.37 -13.86 -0.01
C PRO A 190 -16.58 -13.36 1.21
N ILE A 191 -16.46 -14.14 2.30
CA ILE A 191 -15.63 -13.78 3.46
C ILE A 191 -14.18 -13.55 3.04
N ARG A 192 -13.61 -14.47 2.25
CA ARG A 192 -12.23 -14.35 1.76
C ARG A 192 -12.07 -13.29 0.67
N GLY A 193 -13.12 -12.96 -0.07
CA GLY A 193 -13.09 -12.02 -1.18
C GLY A 193 -12.85 -12.65 -2.55
N GLY A 194 -13.20 -13.94 -2.70
CA GLY A 194 -13.04 -14.68 -3.95
C GLY A 194 -11.86 -15.68 -3.92
N PHE A 195 -11.32 -15.99 -5.12
CA PHE A 195 -10.28 -17.00 -5.33
C PHE A 195 -8.91 -16.39 -5.67
N THR A 196 -8.77 -15.07 -5.66
CA THR A 196 -7.51 -14.36 -5.93
C THR A 196 -6.46 -14.59 -4.84
N VAL A 197 -5.22 -14.20 -5.08
CA VAL A 197 -4.12 -14.28 -4.11
C VAL A 197 -4.41 -13.41 -2.89
N SER A 198 -5.02 -12.23 -3.09
CA SER A 198 -5.37 -11.32 -2.01
C SER A 198 -6.59 -11.79 -1.22
N THR A 199 -6.54 -11.60 0.10
CA THR A 199 -7.70 -11.74 0.98
C THR A 199 -8.47 -10.42 1.05
N MET A 200 -9.73 -10.48 1.51
CA MET A 200 -10.55 -9.27 1.71
C MET A 200 -9.84 -8.28 2.63
N ASN A 201 -9.76 -7.04 2.20
CA ASN A 201 -9.19 -5.92 2.95
C ASN A 201 -9.88 -4.61 2.53
N VAL A 202 -9.75 -3.57 3.37
CA VAL A 202 -10.36 -2.24 3.11
C VAL A 202 -9.87 -1.63 1.80
N GLY A 203 -8.63 -1.91 1.37
CA GLY A 203 -8.07 -1.37 0.14
C GLY A 203 -8.82 -1.76 -1.13
N LYS A 204 -9.52 -2.89 -1.13
CA LYS A 204 -10.27 -3.39 -2.29
C LYS A 204 -11.36 -2.46 -2.83
N VAL A 205 -11.84 -1.56 -2.00
CA VAL A 205 -12.92 -0.64 -2.39
C VAL A 205 -12.43 0.71 -2.89
N TYR A 206 -11.12 0.93 -2.94
CA TYR A 206 -10.54 2.15 -3.47
C TYR A 206 -10.62 2.16 -5.01
N PHE A 207 -11.29 3.16 -5.56
CA PHE A 207 -11.57 3.24 -7.00
C PHE A 207 -11.39 4.66 -7.57
N SER A 208 -11.17 5.67 -6.72
CA SER A 208 -11.12 7.07 -7.13
C SER A 208 -9.91 7.78 -6.51
N ALA A 209 -9.33 8.73 -7.23
CA ALA A 209 -8.37 9.69 -6.69
C ALA A 209 -9.00 10.64 -5.65
N GLU A 210 -10.34 10.76 -5.63
CA GLU A 210 -11.09 11.48 -4.62
C GLU A 210 -11.29 10.59 -3.38
N GLN A 211 -10.48 10.82 -2.34
CA GLN A 211 -10.47 9.99 -1.13
C GLN A 211 -11.83 9.85 -0.45
N ARG A 212 -12.65 10.91 -0.48
CA ARG A 212 -13.96 10.92 0.16
C ARG A 212 -14.91 9.88 -0.46
N LEU A 213 -14.84 9.66 -1.77
CA LEU A 213 -15.61 8.62 -2.47
C LEU A 213 -15.16 7.22 -2.03
N ASN A 214 -13.84 7.00 -1.91
CA ASN A 214 -13.30 5.74 -1.39
C ASN A 214 -13.77 5.48 0.03
N HIS A 215 -13.73 6.51 0.90
CA HIS A 215 -14.23 6.39 2.27
C HIS A 215 -15.73 6.06 2.32
N ALA A 216 -16.56 6.69 1.48
CA ALA A 216 -17.98 6.36 1.40
C ALA A 216 -18.24 4.89 1.03
N ALA A 217 -17.37 4.27 0.23
CA ALA A 217 -17.46 2.88 -0.17
C ALA A 217 -17.07 1.88 0.95
N ILE A 218 -16.28 2.31 1.95
CA ILE A 218 -15.84 1.45 3.06
C ILE A 218 -17.03 1.10 3.97
N ASN A 219 -17.14 -0.19 4.31
CA ASN A 219 -18.04 -0.67 5.35
C ASN A 219 -17.40 -0.43 6.74
N PRO A 220 -18.00 0.39 7.64
CA PRO A 220 -17.36 0.75 8.91
C PRO A 220 -17.18 -0.44 9.86
N ALA A 221 -18.09 -1.41 9.84
CA ALA A 221 -17.96 -2.59 10.69
C ALA A 221 -16.85 -3.53 10.20
N PHE A 222 -16.64 -3.63 8.87
CA PHE A 222 -15.51 -4.35 8.32
C PHE A 222 -14.18 -3.64 8.64
N SER A 223 -14.13 -2.32 8.48
CA SER A 223 -12.95 -1.49 8.81
C SER A 223 -12.54 -1.66 10.28
N LEU A 224 -13.50 -1.58 11.19
CA LEU A 224 -13.26 -1.81 12.62
C LEU A 224 -12.75 -3.23 12.89
N MET A 225 -13.37 -4.25 12.32
CA MET A 225 -12.97 -5.66 12.49
C MET A 225 -11.53 -5.89 11.97
N GLU A 226 -11.20 -5.38 10.80
CA GLU A 226 -9.87 -5.52 10.21
C GLU A 226 -8.81 -4.79 11.04
N SER A 227 -9.10 -3.57 11.50
CA SER A 227 -8.16 -2.77 12.29
C SER A 227 -7.92 -3.38 13.67
N LEU A 228 -8.95 -3.92 14.32
CA LEU A 228 -8.79 -4.67 15.59
C LEU A 228 -7.88 -5.89 15.43
N ALA A 229 -8.01 -6.62 14.32
CA ALA A 229 -7.16 -7.78 14.04
C ALA A 229 -5.70 -7.40 13.75
N LYS A 230 -5.43 -6.17 13.29
CA LYS A 230 -4.10 -5.68 12.91
C LYS A 230 -3.50 -4.70 13.94
N GLN A 231 -4.17 -4.42 15.04
CA GLN A 231 -3.75 -3.39 15.99
C GLN A 231 -2.35 -3.63 16.54
N LYS A 232 -1.49 -2.60 16.44
CA LYS A 232 -0.16 -2.55 17.06
C LYS A 232 0.03 -1.19 17.73
N ASP A 233 0.58 -1.20 18.93
CA ASP A 233 1.01 0.01 19.63
C ASP A 233 2.41 0.39 19.16
N PHE A 234 2.50 1.27 18.17
CA PHE A 234 3.77 1.74 17.64
C PHE A 234 4.51 2.66 18.60
N SER A 235 3.81 3.32 19.54
CA SER A 235 4.41 4.27 20.46
C SER A 235 5.36 3.62 21.49
N LYS A 236 5.21 2.33 21.72
CA LYS A 236 6.04 1.57 22.66
C LYS A 236 7.15 0.75 22.02
N GLN A 237 7.19 0.69 20.69
CA GLN A 237 8.18 -0.11 19.97
C GLN A 237 9.45 0.69 19.72
N TYR A 238 10.60 0.02 19.75
CA TYR A 238 11.91 0.58 19.39
C TYR A 238 12.28 1.86 20.16
N ARG A 239 12.16 1.78 21.49
CA ARG A 239 12.59 2.83 22.42
C ARG A 239 14.01 2.56 22.86
N PHE A 240 15.01 3.23 22.26
CA PHE A 240 16.42 3.01 22.51
C PHE A 240 17.05 4.08 23.43
N MET A 241 16.48 5.28 23.44
CA MET A 241 17.00 6.43 24.14
C MET A 241 15.88 7.42 24.49
N GLU A 242 16.20 8.43 25.29
CA GLU A 242 15.26 9.52 25.59
C GLU A 242 14.83 10.26 24.31
N ALA A 243 13.58 10.70 24.25
CA ALA A 243 13.00 11.30 23.05
C ALA A 243 13.78 12.54 22.58
N ALA A 244 14.22 13.40 23.52
CA ALA A 244 15.02 14.61 23.19
C ALA A 244 16.38 14.26 22.59
N GLU A 245 17.01 13.17 23.02
CA GLU A 245 18.27 12.70 22.45
C GLU A 245 18.08 12.13 21.04
N ALA A 246 17.02 11.32 20.85
CA ALA A 246 16.67 10.81 19.52
C ALA A 246 16.36 11.94 18.53
N ASP A 247 15.62 12.99 18.98
CA ASP A 247 15.31 14.16 18.18
C ASP A 247 16.59 14.92 17.77
N ARG A 248 17.51 15.12 18.70
CA ARG A 248 18.78 15.80 18.43
C ARG A 248 19.62 15.01 17.42
N LEU A 249 19.86 13.71 17.67
CA LEU A 249 20.65 12.87 16.76
C LEU A 249 20.03 12.77 15.36
N PHE A 250 18.71 12.65 15.27
CA PHE A 250 18.00 12.60 13.98
C PHE A 250 18.13 13.92 13.22
N LYS A 251 17.99 15.05 13.91
CA LYS A 251 18.13 16.37 13.32
C LYS A 251 19.57 16.61 12.86
N ASP A 252 20.56 16.38 13.75
CA ASP A 252 21.99 16.54 13.44
C ASP A 252 22.41 15.65 12.24
N MET A 253 21.78 14.47 12.08
CA MET A 253 22.06 13.54 11.00
C MET A 253 21.48 14.00 9.65
N LEU A 254 20.35 14.72 9.63
CA LEU A 254 19.68 15.17 8.40
C LEU A 254 19.99 16.63 8.04
N GLU A 255 20.50 17.43 8.98
CA GLU A 255 20.94 18.79 8.69
C GLU A 255 22.18 18.77 7.77
N PRO A 256 22.20 19.61 6.75
CA PRO A 256 23.39 19.78 5.92
C PRO A 256 24.61 20.11 6.79
N ALA A 257 25.73 19.45 6.54
CA ALA A 257 26.97 19.79 7.21
C ALA A 257 27.28 21.27 6.91
N VAL A 258 27.13 22.14 7.91
CA VAL A 258 27.55 23.53 7.79
C VAL A 258 29.06 23.51 7.61
N ALA A 259 29.54 23.69 6.37
CA ALA A 259 30.92 23.93 6.11
C ALA A 259 31.33 25.16 6.92
N GLY A 260 32.12 24.95 7.98
CA GLY A 260 32.61 26.03 8.83
C GLY A 260 33.45 27.02 8.01
N GLY A 261 32.82 28.12 7.63
CA GLY A 261 33.48 29.19 6.89
C GLY A 261 32.41 30.08 6.26
N GLN A 262 32.13 31.22 6.90
CA GLN A 262 31.41 32.30 6.28
C GLN A 262 32.16 32.76 5.03
N THR A 263 31.76 32.31 3.87
CA THR A 263 32.00 33.02 2.61
C THR A 263 30.66 33.47 2.11
N GLU A 264 30.47 34.80 2.00
CA GLU A 264 29.37 35.41 1.25
C GLU A 264 29.46 34.90 -0.20
N GLU A 265 28.76 33.81 -0.49
CA GLU A 265 28.61 33.35 -1.86
C GLU A 265 27.63 34.31 -2.57
N THR A 266 28.16 35.04 -3.52
CA THR A 266 27.41 35.87 -4.45
C THR A 266 26.44 34.99 -5.27
N ASP A 267 25.27 35.49 -5.60
CA ASP A 267 24.17 34.79 -6.37
C ASP A 267 24.69 34.13 -7.68
N SER A 268 25.77 34.64 -8.25
CA SER A 268 26.41 34.05 -9.43
C SER A 268 27.13 32.72 -9.15
N VAL A 269 27.61 32.49 -7.92
CA VAL A 269 28.26 31.24 -7.49
C VAL A 269 27.19 30.19 -7.17
N ARG A 270 26.03 30.58 -6.62
CA ARG A 270 24.87 29.71 -6.43
C ARG A 270 24.30 29.21 -7.76
N GLN A 271 24.10 30.09 -8.75
CA GLN A 271 23.63 29.70 -10.09
C GLN A 271 24.62 28.78 -10.83
N SER A 272 25.92 28.96 -10.66
CA SER A 272 26.92 28.07 -11.27
C SER A 272 27.06 26.72 -10.54
N ALA A 273 26.80 26.66 -9.22
CA ALA A 273 26.75 25.41 -8.48
C ALA A 273 25.49 24.60 -8.83
N ASP A 274 24.32 25.24 -8.95
CA ASP A 274 23.06 24.60 -9.36
C ASP A 274 23.15 23.99 -10.76
N SER A 275 23.85 24.61 -11.70
CA SER A 275 24.01 24.09 -13.07
C SER A 275 24.89 22.85 -13.15
N LEU A 276 25.78 22.63 -12.17
CA LEU A 276 26.70 21.48 -12.13
C LEU A 276 26.07 20.20 -11.56
N HIS A 277 24.90 20.30 -10.89
CA HIS A 277 24.28 19.17 -10.18
C HIS A 277 23.00 18.64 -10.81
N THR A 278 22.44 19.30 -11.84
CA THR A 278 21.24 18.82 -12.53
C THR A 278 21.57 17.66 -13.47
N LEU A 279 20.89 16.52 -13.25
CA LEU A 279 20.98 15.33 -14.12
C LEU A 279 20.17 15.49 -15.41
N PHE A 280 19.18 16.37 -15.42
CA PHE A 280 18.23 16.50 -16.50
C PHE A 280 18.53 17.72 -17.38
N ASN A 281 18.26 17.60 -18.67
CA ASN A 281 18.39 18.69 -19.64
C ASN A 281 17.10 19.51 -19.80
N THR A 282 16.04 19.16 -19.04
CA THR A 282 14.73 19.81 -19.01
C THR A 282 14.19 19.88 -17.59
N GLN A 283 13.36 20.89 -17.29
CA GLN A 283 12.74 21.06 -15.98
C GLN A 283 11.44 20.26 -15.79
N ARG A 284 10.79 19.84 -16.87
CA ARG A 284 9.51 19.12 -16.83
C ARG A 284 9.53 17.87 -17.71
N PRO A 285 10.41 16.91 -17.43
CA PRO A 285 10.40 15.64 -18.15
C PRO A 285 9.19 14.80 -17.81
N ASP A 286 8.78 13.93 -18.72
CA ASP A 286 8.03 12.74 -18.35
C ASP A 286 8.91 11.86 -17.46
N VAL A 287 8.34 11.32 -16.39
CA VAL A 287 9.04 10.45 -15.45
C VAL A 287 8.42 9.06 -15.48
N LEU A 288 9.21 8.06 -15.81
CA LEU A 288 8.80 6.65 -15.79
C LEU A 288 9.64 5.87 -14.78
N PHE A 289 9.03 5.36 -13.72
CA PHE A 289 9.68 4.37 -12.85
C PHE A 289 9.42 2.97 -13.39
N VAL A 290 10.47 2.18 -13.49
CA VAL A 290 10.39 0.74 -13.72
C VAL A 290 10.89 0.05 -12.45
N ILE A 291 9.93 -0.43 -11.65
CA ILE A 291 10.21 -1.13 -10.39
C ILE A 291 10.43 -2.60 -10.71
N LEU A 292 11.65 -3.07 -10.51
CA LEU A 292 12.09 -4.42 -10.85
C LEU A 292 11.86 -5.36 -9.66
N GLU A 293 11.02 -6.37 -9.83
CA GLU A 293 10.74 -7.37 -8.80
C GLU A 293 12.00 -8.14 -8.39
N SER A 294 12.36 -8.05 -7.11
CA SER A 294 13.40 -8.86 -6.47
C SER A 294 14.82 -8.75 -7.08
N PHE A 295 15.13 -7.69 -7.80
CA PHE A 295 16.36 -7.56 -8.58
C PHE A 295 17.56 -7.12 -7.71
N SER A 296 18.70 -7.74 -7.86
CA SER A 296 19.92 -7.53 -7.06
C SER A 296 21.03 -6.86 -7.85
N SER A 297 21.93 -6.13 -7.18
CA SER A 297 23.18 -5.64 -7.80
C SER A 297 24.05 -6.78 -8.37
N ARG A 298 23.93 -7.99 -7.82
CA ARG A 298 24.63 -9.20 -8.27
C ARG A 298 24.17 -9.73 -9.64
N LEU A 299 23.11 -9.17 -10.20
CA LEU A 299 22.63 -9.50 -11.53
C LEU A 299 23.22 -8.59 -12.64
N MET A 300 23.93 -7.52 -12.24
CA MET A 300 24.52 -6.55 -13.16
C MET A 300 26.05 -6.55 -13.11
N THR A 301 26.69 -6.80 -14.25
CA THR A 301 28.16 -6.74 -14.39
C THR A 301 28.70 -5.35 -14.07
N ALA A 302 27.95 -4.29 -14.40
CA ALA A 302 28.31 -2.91 -14.10
C ALA A 302 28.48 -2.62 -12.59
N LEU A 303 27.88 -3.44 -11.72
CA LEU A 303 27.96 -3.36 -10.24
C LEU A 303 28.79 -4.49 -9.62
N GLY A 304 29.57 -5.22 -10.43
CA GLY A 304 30.40 -6.34 -9.98
C GLY A 304 29.63 -7.65 -9.82
N GLY A 305 28.45 -7.76 -10.44
CA GLY A 305 27.63 -8.95 -10.46
C GLY A 305 28.01 -9.94 -11.57
N GLU A 306 27.17 -10.95 -11.73
CA GLU A 306 27.37 -12.05 -12.67
C GLU A 306 27.15 -11.64 -14.12
N PRO A 307 28.00 -12.07 -15.04
CA PRO A 307 27.87 -11.74 -16.46
C PRO A 307 26.67 -12.45 -17.11
N ASN A 308 26.22 -11.91 -18.23
CA ASN A 308 25.18 -12.51 -19.09
C ASN A 308 23.77 -12.67 -18.46
N ILE A 309 23.45 -11.96 -17.37
CA ILE A 309 22.09 -11.96 -16.81
C ILE A 309 21.35 -10.70 -17.26
N ALA A 310 21.72 -9.54 -16.76
CA ALA A 310 21.08 -8.26 -17.05
C ALA A 310 21.82 -7.48 -18.16
N ILE A 311 21.92 -8.08 -19.35
CA ILE A 311 22.75 -7.54 -20.46
C ILE A 311 22.22 -6.20 -21.00
N HIS A 312 20.92 -5.98 -20.95
CA HIS A 312 20.30 -4.74 -21.41
C HIS A 312 20.48 -3.62 -20.40
N LEU A 313 20.27 -3.87 -19.10
CA LEU A 313 20.52 -2.89 -18.05
C LEU A 313 22.01 -2.56 -17.94
N ASP A 314 22.92 -3.54 -18.13
CA ASP A 314 24.36 -3.30 -18.23
C ASP A 314 24.74 -2.40 -19.42
N SER A 315 24.08 -2.57 -20.57
CA SER A 315 24.27 -1.70 -21.73
C SER A 315 23.74 -0.28 -21.43
N LEU A 316 22.51 -0.17 -20.91
CA LEU A 316 21.88 1.09 -20.56
C LEU A 316 22.66 1.87 -19.50
N SER A 317 23.36 1.18 -18.57
CA SER A 317 24.18 1.83 -17.54
C SER A 317 25.37 2.62 -18.09
N LYS A 318 25.78 2.35 -19.33
CA LYS A 318 26.84 3.11 -20.01
C LYS A 318 26.34 4.42 -20.61
N GLU A 319 25.05 4.55 -20.81
CA GLU A 319 24.39 5.69 -21.43
C GLU A 319 23.64 6.56 -20.41
N GLY A 320 23.48 6.09 -19.18
CA GLY A 320 22.68 6.71 -18.12
C GLY A 320 23.47 7.09 -16.88
N VAL A 321 22.74 7.39 -15.85
CA VAL A 321 23.27 7.68 -14.50
C VAL A 321 23.10 6.45 -13.62
N LEU A 322 24.21 5.85 -13.19
CA LEU A 322 24.23 4.65 -12.34
C LEU A 322 24.74 5.00 -10.94
N PHE A 323 23.91 4.76 -9.92
CA PHE A 323 24.32 4.83 -8.52
C PHE A 323 24.94 3.50 -8.08
N THR A 324 26.13 3.55 -7.49
CA THR A 324 26.92 2.35 -7.19
C THR A 324 26.81 1.86 -5.75
N ASN A 325 26.45 2.75 -4.80
CA ASN A 325 26.25 2.44 -3.37
C ASN A 325 24.81 2.69 -2.95
N PHE A 326 23.87 2.00 -3.62
CA PHE A 326 22.46 2.18 -3.39
C PHE A 326 21.82 0.91 -2.77
N TYR A 327 20.91 1.12 -1.81
CA TYR A 327 20.40 0.03 -0.97
C TYR A 327 18.88 -0.03 -0.94
N ALA A 328 18.35 -1.25 -1.00
CA ALA A 328 16.94 -1.54 -0.71
C ALA A 328 16.63 -1.20 0.75
N ASN A 329 15.46 -0.67 0.99
CA ASN A 329 15.06 -0.28 2.35
C ASN A 329 14.58 -1.47 3.20
N SER A 330 14.20 -2.58 2.54
CA SER A 330 13.77 -3.82 3.19
C SER A 330 13.82 -5.00 2.21
N PHE A 331 13.08 -6.07 2.53
CA PHE A 331 13.12 -7.38 1.86
C PHE A 331 11.76 -7.83 1.31
N ARG A 332 10.78 -6.90 1.17
CA ARG A 332 9.45 -7.18 0.62
C ARG A 332 8.90 -6.02 -0.18
N THR A 333 8.12 -6.34 -1.21
CA THR A 333 7.50 -5.40 -2.14
C THR A 333 6.67 -4.32 -1.44
N ASP A 334 5.81 -4.69 -0.48
CA ASP A 334 4.94 -3.74 0.25
C ASP A 334 5.70 -2.69 1.07
N ARG A 335 6.97 -2.92 1.37
CA ARG A 335 7.89 -1.99 2.04
C ARG A 335 8.72 -1.19 1.05
N GLY A 336 9.24 -1.86 0.02
CA GLY A 336 10.01 -1.23 -1.04
C GLY A 336 9.20 -0.19 -1.81
N LEU A 337 7.95 -0.50 -2.16
CA LEU A 337 7.06 0.45 -2.84
C LEU A 337 6.83 1.73 -2.02
N VAL A 338 6.59 1.61 -0.72
CA VAL A 338 6.42 2.78 0.15
C VAL A 338 7.71 3.59 0.25
N ALA A 339 8.87 2.92 0.34
CA ALA A 339 10.15 3.60 0.37
C ALA A 339 10.41 4.36 -0.93
N ILE A 340 10.21 3.75 -2.08
CA ILE A 340 10.44 4.34 -3.40
C ILE A 340 9.47 5.50 -3.66
N LEU A 341 8.17 5.27 -3.48
CA LEU A 341 7.13 6.20 -3.93
C LEU A 341 6.78 7.29 -2.92
N SER A 342 7.07 7.07 -1.63
CA SER A 342 6.75 8.00 -0.55
C SER A 342 7.96 8.50 0.23
N GLY A 343 9.19 8.09 -0.12
CA GLY A 343 10.36 8.47 0.65
C GLY A 343 10.28 8.08 2.13
N TYR A 344 9.47 7.06 2.46
CA TYR A 344 9.15 6.68 3.84
C TYR A 344 9.79 5.34 4.21
N PRO A 345 10.68 5.30 5.21
CA PRO A 345 11.46 4.10 5.50
C PRO A 345 10.61 2.88 5.89
N ALA A 346 11.09 1.71 5.54
CA ALA A 346 10.46 0.45 5.89
C ALA A 346 10.51 0.15 7.40
N GLN A 347 9.58 -0.68 7.90
CA GLN A 347 9.49 -1.06 9.30
C GLN A 347 9.93 -2.52 9.49
N PRO A 348 10.68 -2.86 10.57
CA PRO A 348 11.21 -4.20 10.78
C PRO A 348 10.15 -5.31 10.85
N THR A 349 9.05 -5.09 11.60
CA THR A 349 8.07 -6.13 11.93
C THR A 349 6.75 -6.02 11.20
N THR A 350 6.53 -4.96 10.42
CA THR A 350 5.29 -4.71 9.69
C THR A 350 5.54 -3.91 8.43
N SER A 351 4.50 -3.61 7.67
CA SER A 351 4.50 -2.62 6.62
C SER A 351 3.40 -1.61 6.89
N ILE A 352 3.69 -0.32 6.78
CA ILE A 352 2.70 0.75 6.94
C ILE A 352 1.59 0.65 5.90
N MET A 353 1.84 0.06 4.73
CA MET A 353 0.85 -0.19 3.69
C MET A 353 -0.38 -0.98 4.20
N LYS A 354 -0.21 -1.79 5.27
CA LYS A 354 -1.30 -2.53 5.90
C LYS A 354 -2.24 -1.67 6.74
N TYR A 355 -1.93 -0.38 6.91
CA TYR A 355 -2.66 0.58 7.72
C TYR A 355 -3.14 1.76 6.85
N PRO A 356 -4.23 1.60 6.06
CA PRO A 356 -4.68 2.60 5.07
C PRO A 356 -4.88 4.00 5.64
N ARG A 357 -5.34 4.11 6.91
CA ARG A 357 -5.47 5.39 7.58
C ARG A 357 -4.13 6.12 7.71
N LYS A 358 -3.05 5.38 8.05
CA LYS A 358 -1.72 5.97 8.22
C LYS A 358 -1.07 6.31 6.88
N THR A 359 -1.25 5.45 5.87
CA THR A 359 -0.66 5.67 4.54
C THR A 359 -1.22 6.89 3.82
N GLN A 360 -2.47 7.26 4.04
CA GLN A 360 -3.05 8.47 3.40
C GLN A 360 -2.44 9.80 3.89
N SER A 361 -1.71 9.78 5.01
CA SER A 361 -1.07 10.96 5.59
C SER A 361 0.43 11.06 5.29
N ILE A 362 1.04 10.05 4.63
CA ILE A 362 2.43 10.15 4.17
C ILE A 362 2.51 10.88 2.82
N PRO A 363 3.56 11.72 2.61
CA PRO A 363 3.78 12.34 1.31
C PRO A 363 4.11 11.28 0.26
N ALA A 364 3.86 11.59 -1.01
CA ALA A 364 4.20 10.69 -2.11
C ALA A 364 4.59 11.47 -3.37
N ILE A 365 5.52 10.92 -4.15
CA ILE A 365 6.00 11.50 -5.41
C ILE A 365 4.82 11.78 -6.35
N ALA A 366 3.90 10.82 -6.50
CA ALA A 366 2.73 10.98 -7.36
C ALA A 366 1.86 12.17 -6.94
N GLY A 367 1.63 12.34 -5.63
CA GLY A 367 0.87 13.49 -5.09
C GLY A 367 1.55 14.83 -5.34
N SER A 368 2.89 14.90 -5.16
CA SER A 368 3.68 16.12 -5.42
C SER A 368 3.70 16.46 -6.91
N LEU A 369 3.90 15.46 -7.78
CA LEU A 369 3.90 15.65 -9.23
C LEU A 369 2.50 16.01 -9.76
N ARG A 370 1.44 15.42 -9.22
CA ARG A 370 0.07 15.78 -9.57
C ARG A 370 -0.24 17.25 -9.22
N LYS A 371 0.21 17.72 -8.05
CA LYS A 371 0.12 19.15 -7.68
C LYS A 371 0.89 20.05 -8.65
N ALA A 372 1.98 19.55 -9.24
CA ALA A 372 2.77 20.22 -10.27
C ALA A 372 2.19 20.07 -11.71
N GLY A 373 1.00 19.47 -11.85
CA GLY A 373 0.29 19.35 -13.12
C GLY A 373 0.73 18.14 -13.97
N TYR A 374 1.24 17.07 -13.35
CA TYR A 374 1.50 15.80 -14.02
C TYR A 374 0.27 14.89 -13.99
N GLY A 375 0.00 14.19 -15.11
CA GLY A 375 -0.87 13.02 -15.10
C GLY A 375 -0.16 11.83 -14.42
N THR A 376 -0.90 10.96 -13.69
CA THR A 376 -0.29 9.90 -12.89
C THR A 376 -0.94 8.55 -13.18
N LYS A 377 -0.13 7.53 -13.53
CA LYS A 377 -0.64 6.20 -13.86
C LYS A 377 0.31 5.09 -13.40
N TYR A 378 -0.27 3.99 -12.90
CA TYR A 378 0.46 2.82 -12.40
C TYR A 378 0.13 1.58 -13.23
N TYR A 379 1.16 0.77 -13.58
CA TYR A 379 1.02 -0.44 -14.37
C TYR A 379 1.60 -1.62 -13.60
N TYR A 380 0.78 -2.65 -13.40
CA TYR A 380 1.16 -3.88 -12.71
C TYR A 380 0.43 -5.09 -13.29
N GLY A 381 1.15 -6.15 -13.61
CA GLY A 381 0.56 -7.37 -14.15
C GLY A 381 -0.20 -8.21 -13.12
N GLY A 382 0.00 -7.96 -11.83
CA GLY A 382 -0.55 -8.72 -10.72
C GLY A 382 -1.77 -8.10 -10.05
N ASP A 383 -2.19 -8.75 -8.95
CA ASP A 383 -3.33 -8.34 -8.12
C ASP A 383 -2.98 -7.11 -7.28
N ALA A 384 -3.45 -5.93 -7.70
CA ALA A 384 -3.23 -4.67 -7.00
C ALA A 384 -3.92 -4.60 -5.62
N ASP A 385 -4.83 -5.52 -5.29
CA ASP A 385 -5.48 -5.56 -3.98
C ASP A 385 -4.62 -6.27 -2.91
N PHE A 386 -3.51 -6.90 -3.33
CA PHE A 386 -2.58 -7.55 -2.42
C PHE A 386 -2.00 -6.54 -1.42
N THR A 387 -2.04 -6.87 -0.12
CA THR A 387 -1.51 -6.06 1.01
C THR A 387 -2.00 -4.60 1.08
N ASN A 388 -3.19 -4.27 0.60
CA ASN A 388 -3.75 -2.91 0.48
C ASN A 388 -3.00 -2.01 -0.53
N MET A 389 -2.28 -2.56 -1.50
CA MET A 389 -1.50 -1.78 -2.46
C MET A 389 -2.37 -0.79 -3.23
N ARG A 390 -3.57 -1.19 -3.71
CA ARG A 390 -4.52 -0.30 -4.39
C ARG A 390 -4.85 0.94 -3.55
N SER A 391 -5.19 0.76 -2.27
CA SER A 391 -5.53 1.89 -1.41
C SER A 391 -4.33 2.82 -1.19
N TYR A 392 -3.14 2.26 -1.07
CA TYR A 392 -1.90 3.02 -0.97
C TYR A 392 -1.65 3.84 -2.24
N LEU A 393 -1.71 3.22 -3.42
CA LEU A 393 -1.47 3.90 -4.70
C LEU A 393 -2.47 5.03 -4.95
N MET A 394 -3.78 4.76 -4.75
CA MET A 394 -4.82 5.79 -4.90
C MET A 394 -4.63 6.95 -3.92
N SER A 395 -4.32 6.64 -2.63
CA SER A 395 -4.04 7.68 -1.63
C SER A 395 -2.76 8.47 -1.91
N SER A 396 -1.79 7.83 -2.57
CA SER A 396 -0.52 8.45 -2.98
C SER A 396 -0.67 9.43 -4.15
N GLY A 397 -1.83 9.46 -4.84
CA GLY A 397 -2.12 10.39 -5.91
C GLY A 397 -2.09 9.81 -7.31
N PHE A 398 -2.04 8.47 -7.48
CA PHE A 398 -2.25 7.86 -8.80
C PHE A 398 -3.72 7.96 -9.20
N GLU A 399 -3.96 8.36 -10.44
CA GLU A 399 -5.31 8.58 -11.00
C GLU A 399 -5.86 7.32 -11.67
N ASP A 400 -4.97 6.48 -12.20
CA ASP A 400 -5.32 5.24 -12.89
C ASP A 400 -4.35 4.11 -12.52
N ILE A 401 -4.89 2.90 -12.35
CA ILE A 401 -4.13 1.69 -12.04
C ILE A 401 -4.52 0.57 -13.01
N VAL A 402 -3.62 0.25 -13.92
CA VAL A 402 -3.67 -0.98 -14.72
C VAL A 402 -3.21 -2.14 -13.85
N SER A 403 -4.07 -3.13 -13.63
CA SER A 403 -3.74 -4.33 -12.85
C SER A 403 -4.07 -5.60 -13.65
N ASP A 404 -3.91 -6.77 -13.05
CA ASP A 404 -4.23 -8.06 -13.66
C ASP A 404 -5.62 -8.10 -14.32
N GLN A 405 -6.58 -7.35 -13.79
CA GLN A 405 -7.97 -7.32 -14.28
C GLN A 405 -8.11 -6.76 -15.70
N VAL A 406 -7.15 -5.95 -16.16
CA VAL A 406 -7.15 -5.38 -17.51
C VAL A 406 -6.74 -6.41 -18.56
N PHE A 407 -5.93 -7.41 -18.17
CA PHE A 407 -5.45 -8.45 -19.07
C PHE A 407 -6.49 -9.59 -19.19
N PRO A 408 -6.70 -10.17 -20.39
CA PRO A 408 -7.55 -11.36 -20.56
C PRO A 408 -7.07 -12.52 -19.67
N VAL A 409 -7.98 -13.36 -19.18
CA VAL A 409 -7.63 -14.52 -18.36
C VAL A 409 -6.63 -15.45 -19.05
N THR A 410 -6.71 -15.53 -20.38
CA THR A 410 -5.80 -16.33 -21.22
C THR A 410 -4.37 -15.80 -21.26
N GLU A 411 -4.14 -14.56 -20.83
CA GLU A 411 -2.83 -13.90 -20.76
C GLU A 411 -2.26 -13.86 -19.33
N ARG A 412 -3.07 -14.17 -18.31
CA ARG A 412 -2.64 -14.25 -16.91
C ARG A 412 -2.03 -15.62 -16.61
N LEU A 413 -0.95 -15.97 -17.29
CA LEU A 413 -0.33 -17.29 -17.23
C LEU A 413 0.66 -17.44 -16.09
N SER A 414 1.12 -16.34 -15.49
CA SER A 414 1.95 -16.37 -14.29
C SER A 414 1.08 -16.57 -13.04
N LYS A 415 1.65 -17.19 -12.00
CA LYS A 415 1.06 -17.24 -10.66
C LYS A 415 0.71 -15.84 -10.11
N TRP A 416 1.42 -14.81 -10.57
CA TRP A 416 1.29 -13.40 -10.15
C TRP A 416 0.49 -12.55 -11.13
N GLY A 417 -0.11 -13.13 -12.17
CA GLY A 417 -0.93 -12.45 -13.16
C GLY A 417 -0.33 -12.45 -14.57
N ALA A 418 -0.33 -11.30 -15.25
CA ALA A 418 0.24 -11.15 -16.58
C ALA A 418 1.77 -11.04 -16.50
N HIS A 419 2.46 -11.66 -17.48
CA HIS A 419 3.92 -11.56 -17.58
C HIS A 419 4.40 -10.16 -17.96
N ASP A 420 5.65 -9.82 -17.61
CA ASP A 420 6.24 -8.48 -17.78
C ASP A 420 6.12 -7.95 -19.21
N HIS A 421 6.34 -8.78 -20.25
CA HIS A 421 6.24 -8.33 -21.64
C HIS A 421 4.84 -7.78 -21.99
N LEU A 422 3.77 -8.31 -21.38
CA LEU A 422 2.40 -7.82 -21.59
C LEU A 422 2.19 -6.47 -20.91
N VAL A 423 2.76 -6.28 -19.74
CA VAL A 423 2.68 -5.02 -18.98
C VAL A 423 3.46 -3.91 -19.71
N PHE A 424 4.67 -4.21 -20.19
CA PHE A 424 5.46 -3.29 -21.02
C PHE A 424 4.77 -2.96 -22.34
N ASN A 425 4.17 -3.95 -23.02
CA ASN A 425 3.41 -3.73 -24.23
C ASN A 425 2.22 -2.80 -23.99
N ARG A 426 1.47 -3.00 -22.89
CA ARG A 426 0.36 -2.13 -22.53
C ARG A 426 0.81 -0.68 -22.32
N LEU A 427 1.91 -0.46 -21.59
CA LEU A 427 2.50 0.87 -21.43
C LEU A 427 2.90 1.47 -22.78
N LEU A 428 3.53 0.66 -23.65
CA LEU A 428 3.98 1.11 -24.97
C LEU A 428 2.79 1.46 -25.90
N GLU A 429 1.69 0.72 -25.82
CA GLU A 429 0.44 1.03 -26.53
C GLU A 429 -0.15 2.38 -26.10
N ASP A 430 -0.22 2.62 -24.78
CA ASP A 430 -0.68 3.90 -24.24
C ASP A 430 0.21 5.04 -24.74
N LEU A 431 1.55 4.88 -24.71
CA LEU A 431 2.50 5.87 -25.23
C LEU A 431 2.37 6.11 -26.74
N LYS A 432 2.15 5.06 -27.53
CA LYS A 432 1.90 5.18 -29.00
C LYS A 432 0.60 5.91 -29.29
N THR A 433 -0.46 5.63 -28.54
CA THR A 433 -1.75 6.31 -28.67
C THR A 433 -1.62 7.79 -28.38
N GLU A 434 -0.96 8.16 -27.28
CA GLU A 434 -0.69 9.55 -26.92
C GLU A 434 0.20 10.27 -27.96
N ALA A 435 1.16 9.55 -28.56
CA ALA A 435 1.98 10.10 -29.63
C ALA A 435 1.16 10.41 -30.88
N ALA A 436 0.16 9.57 -31.18
CA ALA A 436 -0.71 9.74 -32.35
C ALA A 436 -1.77 10.84 -32.14
N GLU A 437 -2.27 11.03 -30.93
CA GLU A 437 -3.30 12.02 -30.58
C GLU A 437 -2.74 13.44 -30.38
N GLY A 438 -1.42 13.58 -30.18
CA GLY A 438 -0.82 14.83 -29.72
C GLY A 438 -0.52 15.85 -30.82
N THR A 439 -1.15 17.01 -30.77
CA THR A 439 -0.62 18.27 -31.32
C THR A 439 0.48 18.82 -30.40
N ALA A 440 1.56 19.33 -30.98
CA ALA A 440 2.83 19.63 -30.28
C ALA A 440 2.81 20.80 -29.25
N GLU A 441 1.68 21.39 -28.96
CA GLU A 441 1.54 22.57 -28.09
C GLU A 441 0.92 22.13 -26.75
N GLU A 442 1.69 22.25 -25.64
CA GLU A 442 1.32 22.04 -24.24
C GLU A 442 0.91 20.60 -23.85
N LYS A 443 1.81 19.62 -24.05
CA LYS A 443 1.60 18.29 -23.44
C LYS A 443 1.78 18.36 -21.93
N THR A 444 0.74 17.92 -21.20
CA THR A 444 0.83 17.60 -19.77
C THR A 444 1.90 16.53 -19.55
N PRO A 445 2.94 16.77 -18.73
CA PRO A 445 3.91 15.74 -18.41
C PRO A 445 3.27 14.62 -17.58
N HIS A 446 3.82 13.43 -17.65
CA HIS A 446 3.28 12.27 -16.94
C HIS A 446 4.30 11.66 -16.00
N PHE A 447 3.79 11.23 -14.85
CA PHE A 447 4.47 10.31 -13.95
C PHE A 447 3.85 8.92 -14.07
N ARG A 448 4.62 7.99 -14.57
CA ARG A 448 4.21 6.60 -14.76
C ARG A 448 5.08 5.67 -13.95
N VAL A 449 4.48 4.64 -13.41
CA VAL A 449 5.20 3.57 -12.73
C VAL A 449 4.80 2.24 -13.35
N LEU A 450 5.78 1.45 -13.76
CA LEU A 450 5.59 0.06 -14.17
C LEU A 450 6.29 -0.83 -13.16
N GLN A 451 5.55 -1.75 -12.53
CA GLN A 451 6.09 -2.77 -11.64
C GLN A 451 6.10 -4.11 -12.34
N THR A 452 7.27 -4.77 -12.39
CA THR A 452 7.42 -6.13 -12.92
C THR A 452 7.03 -7.17 -11.87
N SER A 453 6.79 -8.41 -12.29
CA SER A 453 6.45 -9.51 -11.39
C SER A 453 7.00 -10.87 -11.84
N SER A 454 7.53 -10.98 -13.07
CA SER A 454 7.89 -12.28 -13.65
C SER A 454 9.14 -12.91 -13.04
N SER A 455 9.99 -12.12 -12.38
CA SER A 455 11.15 -12.59 -11.63
C SER A 455 10.83 -13.09 -10.21
N HIS A 456 9.53 -13.24 -9.87
CA HIS A 456 9.06 -13.85 -8.63
C HIS A 456 8.91 -15.39 -8.75
N GLU A 457 9.01 -16.10 -7.63
CA GLU A 457 8.72 -17.54 -7.57
C GLU A 457 7.32 -17.87 -8.11
N PRO A 458 7.16 -18.90 -8.93
CA PRO A 458 8.07 -20.03 -9.21
C PRO A 458 9.07 -19.84 -10.36
N PHE A 459 9.32 -18.63 -10.87
CA PHE A 459 10.27 -18.29 -11.94
C PHE A 459 9.88 -18.86 -13.32
N GLU A 460 8.61 -19.13 -13.53
CA GLU A 460 8.07 -19.62 -14.81
C GLU A 460 7.85 -18.43 -15.75
N VAL A 461 8.60 -18.39 -16.84
CA VAL A 461 8.53 -17.32 -17.84
C VAL A 461 8.52 -17.90 -19.27
N PRO A 462 7.83 -17.25 -20.24
CA PRO A 462 7.77 -17.70 -21.63
C PRO A 462 9.06 -17.36 -22.41
N PHE A 463 10.22 -17.70 -21.82
CA PHE A 463 11.53 -17.32 -22.33
C PHE A 463 12.59 -18.30 -21.85
N ARG A 464 13.55 -18.64 -22.69
CA ARG A 464 14.64 -19.53 -22.31
C ARG A 464 15.96 -19.07 -22.92
N ARG A 465 16.81 -18.47 -22.09
CA ARG A 465 18.17 -18.08 -22.45
C ARG A 465 19.21 -18.72 -21.53
N LEU A 466 18.87 -18.92 -20.27
CA LEU A 466 19.74 -19.51 -19.26
C LEU A 466 19.15 -20.82 -18.75
N GLU A 467 20.02 -21.74 -18.31
CA GLU A 467 19.61 -23.06 -17.79
C GLU A 467 18.94 -22.97 -16.42
N ASN A 468 19.47 -22.10 -15.53
CA ASN A 468 18.91 -21.87 -14.22
C ASN A 468 17.63 -21.05 -14.34
N ASP A 469 16.48 -21.60 -13.93
CA ASP A 469 15.15 -20.98 -14.08
C ASP A 469 15.07 -19.62 -13.39
N ARG A 470 15.68 -19.47 -12.22
CA ARG A 470 15.70 -18.23 -11.45
C ARG A 470 16.46 -17.13 -12.20
N LEU A 471 17.70 -17.41 -12.61
CA LEU A 471 18.50 -16.47 -13.39
C LEU A 471 17.85 -16.17 -14.75
N ASN A 472 17.19 -17.17 -15.34
CA ASN A 472 16.45 -17.01 -16.58
C ASN A 472 15.25 -16.07 -16.43
N ALA A 473 14.54 -16.09 -15.30
CA ALA A 473 13.44 -15.17 -15.03
C ALA A 473 13.95 -13.71 -14.90
N PHE A 474 15.09 -13.48 -14.25
CA PHE A 474 15.73 -12.15 -14.23
C PHE A 474 16.19 -11.71 -15.62
N ALA A 475 16.77 -12.63 -16.40
CA ALA A 475 17.17 -12.35 -17.78
C ALA A 475 15.97 -12.05 -18.68
N TYR A 476 14.83 -12.64 -18.42
CA TYR A 476 13.58 -12.32 -19.09
C TYR A 476 13.08 -10.91 -18.78
N THR A 477 13.03 -10.52 -17.49
CA THR A 477 12.66 -9.16 -17.08
C THR A 477 13.59 -8.11 -17.70
N ASP A 478 14.91 -8.37 -17.68
CA ASP A 478 15.92 -7.52 -18.36
C ASP A 478 15.65 -7.40 -19.87
N SER A 479 15.30 -8.53 -20.53
CA SER A 479 14.96 -8.54 -21.95
C SER A 479 13.71 -7.73 -22.27
N CYS A 480 12.66 -7.84 -21.43
CA CYS A 480 11.45 -7.04 -21.57
C CYS A 480 11.74 -5.54 -21.43
N ALA A 481 12.54 -5.15 -20.44
CA ALA A 481 12.95 -3.77 -20.21
C ALA A 481 13.79 -3.22 -21.38
N GLY A 482 14.75 -4.01 -21.86
CA GLY A 482 15.58 -3.62 -23.03
C GLY A 482 14.77 -3.46 -24.31
N ASP A 483 13.84 -4.38 -24.59
CA ASP A 483 12.95 -4.32 -25.75
C ASP A 483 12.01 -3.10 -25.69
N PHE A 484 11.44 -2.83 -24.50
CA PHE A 484 10.64 -1.64 -24.29
C PHE A 484 11.44 -0.36 -24.57
N VAL A 485 12.64 -0.21 -23.97
CA VAL A 485 13.48 0.99 -24.19
C VAL A 485 13.83 1.15 -25.67
N ARG A 486 14.16 0.07 -26.37
CA ARG A 486 14.47 0.09 -27.81
C ARG A 486 13.29 0.61 -28.63
N GLN A 487 12.05 0.14 -28.36
CA GLN A 487 10.86 0.60 -29.07
C GLN A 487 10.45 2.02 -28.63
N PHE A 488 10.60 2.37 -27.35
CA PHE A 488 10.24 3.69 -26.85
C PHE A 488 11.15 4.79 -27.40
N ARG A 489 12.40 4.49 -27.72
CA ARG A 489 13.34 5.44 -28.38
C ARG A 489 12.83 5.96 -29.72
N GLU A 490 11.98 5.21 -30.40
CA GLU A 490 11.38 5.63 -31.69
C GLU A 490 10.22 6.61 -31.50
N LEU A 491 9.71 6.78 -30.29
CA LEU A 491 8.59 7.68 -30.01
C LEU A 491 9.10 9.09 -29.64
N PRO A 492 8.35 10.15 -30.02
CA PRO A 492 8.78 11.53 -29.77
C PRO A 492 8.93 11.87 -28.28
N GLN A 493 8.17 11.22 -27.38
CA GLN A 493 8.21 11.42 -25.94
C GLN A 493 9.57 11.02 -25.35
N TRP A 494 10.32 10.10 -25.96
CA TRP A 494 11.63 9.68 -25.49
C TRP A 494 12.56 10.85 -25.16
N LYS A 495 12.56 11.89 -26.02
CA LYS A 495 13.47 13.05 -25.90
C LYS A 495 13.29 13.82 -24.59
N ASN A 496 12.07 13.80 -24.02
CA ASN A 496 11.74 14.49 -22.78
C ASN A 496 11.40 13.52 -21.65
N THR A 497 11.88 12.29 -21.68
CA THR A 497 11.59 11.28 -20.65
C THR A 497 12.83 10.90 -19.87
N VAL A 498 12.63 10.73 -18.55
CA VAL A 498 13.56 10.05 -17.64
C VAL A 498 12.95 8.72 -17.23
N ILE A 499 13.66 7.63 -17.44
CA ILE A 499 13.30 6.29 -16.94
C ILE A 499 14.19 5.97 -15.75
N VAL A 500 13.59 5.61 -14.62
CA VAL A 500 14.27 5.22 -13.38
C VAL A 500 14.06 3.73 -13.15
N PHE A 501 15.08 2.92 -13.34
CA PHE A 501 15.08 1.50 -12.99
C PHE A 501 15.54 1.34 -11.55
N VAL A 502 14.69 0.74 -10.71
CA VAL A 502 14.97 0.48 -9.30
C VAL A 502 14.28 -0.79 -8.86
N PRO A 503 14.95 -1.74 -8.20
CA PRO A 503 14.30 -2.88 -7.57
C PRO A 503 13.43 -2.46 -6.39
N ASP A 504 12.36 -3.22 -6.13
CA ASP A 504 11.58 -3.09 -4.89
C ASP A 504 12.34 -3.66 -3.68
N HIS A 505 13.06 -4.75 -3.85
CA HIS A 505 13.97 -5.36 -2.87
C HIS A 505 14.89 -6.38 -3.57
N LEU A 506 15.83 -6.99 -2.83
CA LEU A 506 16.52 -8.19 -3.24
C LEU A 506 15.70 -9.42 -2.81
N GLY A 507 15.42 -10.32 -3.72
CA GLY A 507 14.65 -11.54 -3.46
C GLY A 507 15.48 -12.82 -3.51
N ALA A 508 15.42 -13.50 -4.65
CA ALA A 508 15.83 -14.88 -4.80
C ALA A 508 17.29 -15.10 -5.18
N TYR A 509 18.05 -14.05 -5.49
CA TYR A 509 19.46 -14.14 -5.87
C TYR A 509 20.31 -13.02 -5.26
N PRO A 510 21.52 -13.32 -4.71
CA PRO A 510 22.15 -14.64 -4.58
C PRO A 510 21.36 -15.62 -3.71
N GLU A 511 21.47 -16.91 -4.04
CA GLU A 511 20.92 -17.96 -3.20
C GLU A 511 21.63 -17.98 -1.83
N HIS A 512 20.87 -18.27 -0.78
CA HIS A 512 21.41 -18.43 0.59
C HIS A 512 22.14 -17.22 1.19
N ILE A 513 21.91 -16.00 0.66
CA ILE A 513 22.44 -14.81 1.31
C ILE A 513 21.73 -14.55 2.65
N ASP A 514 22.51 -14.32 3.71
CA ASP A 514 21.98 -14.07 5.04
C ASP A 514 21.17 -12.76 5.07
N ASN A 515 20.02 -12.78 5.75
CA ASN A 515 19.21 -11.59 5.99
C ASN A 515 19.95 -10.52 6.80
N LEU A 516 20.93 -10.90 7.62
CA LEU A 516 21.76 -10.01 8.42
C LEU A 516 23.08 -9.67 7.72
N SER A 517 23.11 -9.69 6.38
CA SER A 517 24.22 -9.25 5.56
C SER A 517 23.91 -7.92 4.89
N VAL A 518 24.83 -6.95 4.94
CA VAL A 518 24.69 -5.65 4.27
C VAL A 518 24.57 -5.81 2.76
N GLU A 519 25.32 -6.74 2.17
CA GLU A 519 25.31 -7.02 0.73
C GLU A 519 23.93 -7.44 0.20
N ARG A 520 23.10 -8.05 1.06
CA ARG A 520 21.72 -8.43 0.72
C ARG A 520 20.86 -7.25 0.28
N TYR A 521 21.16 -6.05 0.77
CA TYR A 521 20.35 -4.86 0.50
C TYR A 521 20.90 -3.99 -0.63
N ARG A 522 22.05 -4.34 -1.19
CA ARG A 522 22.64 -3.61 -2.30
C ARG A 522 21.90 -3.90 -3.61
N ILE A 523 21.34 -2.86 -4.21
CA ILE A 523 20.53 -2.92 -5.41
C ILE A 523 20.97 -1.85 -6.43
N PRO A 524 20.68 -2.01 -7.74
CA PRO A 524 20.90 -0.95 -8.72
C PRO A 524 19.91 0.21 -8.56
N LEU A 525 20.36 1.42 -8.85
CA LEU A 525 19.54 2.56 -9.21
C LEU A 525 20.11 3.13 -10.51
N LEU A 526 19.34 3.04 -11.60
CA LEU A 526 19.78 3.46 -12.93
C LEU A 526 18.76 4.43 -13.53
N MET A 527 19.22 5.60 -13.97
CA MET A 527 18.39 6.57 -14.67
C MET A 527 18.85 6.69 -16.12
N VAL A 528 17.94 6.53 -17.08
CA VAL A 528 18.20 6.64 -18.52
C VAL A 528 17.09 7.45 -19.20
N GLY A 529 17.29 7.83 -20.46
CA GLY A 529 16.27 8.53 -21.25
C GLY A 529 16.83 9.75 -21.96
N GLY A 530 16.06 10.28 -22.89
CA GLY A 530 16.50 11.44 -23.68
C GLY A 530 16.60 12.74 -22.89
N ALA A 531 15.98 12.79 -21.69
CA ALA A 531 16.12 13.91 -20.76
C ALA A 531 17.34 13.84 -19.85
N ILE A 532 18.12 12.76 -19.88
CA ILE A 532 19.41 12.68 -19.18
C ILE A 532 20.44 13.54 -19.90
N ARG A 533 21.14 14.39 -19.14
CA ARG A 533 22.12 15.33 -19.71
C ARG A 533 23.39 14.63 -20.21
N GLU A 534 23.93 13.76 -19.36
CA GLU A 534 25.16 12.99 -19.65
C GLU A 534 25.25 11.73 -18.78
N PRO A 535 25.90 10.66 -19.26
CA PRO A 535 26.15 9.48 -18.46
C PRO A 535 27.04 9.80 -17.25
N ARG A 536 26.69 9.23 -16.07
CA ARG A 536 27.47 9.38 -14.83
C ARG A 536 27.47 8.12 -13.98
N ARG A 537 28.53 7.91 -13.23
CA ARG A 537 28.56 7.00 -12.09
C ARG A 537 28.59 7.83 -10.80
N ILE A 538 27.68 7.51 -9.87
CA ILE A 538 27.50 8.25 -8.62
C ILE A 538 27.76 7.28 -7.47
N ASP A 539 28.78 7.56 -6.66
CA ASP A 539 29.27 6.67 -5.60
C ASP A 539 28.74 7.06 -4.20
N VAL A 540 27.68 7.89 -4.13
CA VAL A 540 27.09 8.29 -2.86
C VAL A 540 26.27 7.14 -2.25
N TYR A 541 26.28 7.08 -0.91
CA TYR A 541 25.46 6.12 -0.17
C TYR A 541 24.04 6.64 -0.01
N GLY A 542 23.06 5.84 -0.44
CA GLY A 542 21.65 6.16 -0.32
C GLY A 542 20.77 4.93 -0.32
N SER A 543 19.51 5.12 0.02
CA SER A 543 18.48 4.07 0.06
C SER A 543 17.28 4.46 -0.79
N GLN A 544 16.40 3.51 -1.05
CA GLN A 544 15.17 3.72 -1.83
C GLN A 544 14.35 4.92 -1.38
N HIS A 545 14.25 5.18 -0.08
CA HIS A 545 13.49 6.32 0.44
C HIS A 545 14.13 7.68 0.11
N ASP A 546 15.38 7.74 -0.33
CA ASP A 546 16.05 8.96 -0.76
C ASP A 546 15.71 9.37 -2.22
N ILE A 547 15.08 8.47 -2.98
CA ILE A 547 14.67 8.76 -4.36
C ILE A 547 13.69 9.95 -4.40
N ALA A 548 12.78 10.05 -3.43
CA ALA A 548 11.74 11.07 -3.45
C ALA A 548 12.32 12.48 -3.38
N ALA A 549 13.14 12.79 -2.38
CA ALA A 549 13.76 14.11 -2.26
C ALA A 549 14.73 14.38 -3.42
N THR A 550 15.51 13.36 -3.84
CA THR A 550 16.45 13.50 -4.97
C THR A 550 15.72 13.83 -6.26
N LEU A 551 14.67 13.10 -6.62
CA LEU A 551 13.90 13.36 -7.84
C LEU A 551 13.24 14.74 -7.81
N LEU A 552 12.54 15.06 -6.71
CA LEU A 552 11.81 16.32 -6.61
C LEU A 552 12.77 17.52 -6.62
N ALA A 553 13.94 17.42 -5.99
CA ALA A 553 15.00 18.42 -6.09
C ALA A 553 15.50 18.61 -7.54
N GLN A 554 15.70 17.51 -8.30
CA GLN A 554 16.07 17.57 -9.72
C GLN A 554 15.00 18.22 -10.61
N LEU A 555 13.75 18.19 -10.19
CA LEU A 555 12.60 18.83 -10.84
C LEU A 555 12.33 20.25 -10.31
N ALA A 556 13.15 20.77 -9.40
CA ALA A 556 12.96 22.03 -8.69
C ALA A 556 11.59 22.13 -7.97
N LEU A 557 11.11 21.00 -7.42
CA LEU A 557 9.86 20.91 -6.68
C LEU A 557 10.12 20.82 -5.16
N PRO A 558 9.21 21.35 -4.32
CA PRO A 558 9.28 21.22 -2.87
C PRO A 558 9.31 19.76 -2.43
N HIS A 559 10.16 19.44 -1.46
CA HIS A 559 10.33 18.07 -0.93
C HIS A 559 10.55 18.02 0.59
N GLU A 560 10.37 19.13 1.29
CA GLU A 560 10.58 19.25 2.74
C GLU A 560 9.60 18.38 3.54
N GLU A 561 8.44 18.03 2.97
CA GLU A 561 7.47 17.13 3.59
C GLU A 561 7.96 15.68 3.68
N PHE A 562 8.99 15.30 2.90
CA PHE A 562 9.60 13.97 2.93
C PHE A 562 10.69 13.87 3.99
N VAL A 563 10.31 14.04 5.25
CA VAL A 563 11.21 14.23 6.41
C VAL A 563 12.26 13.13 6.64
N PHE A 564 12.10 11.96 6.04
CA PHE A 564 13.06 10.85 6.09
C PHE A 564 13.89 10.71 4.81
N SER A 565 13.55 11.42 3.76
CA SER A 565 14.23 11.38 2.47
C SER A 565 15.19 12.55 2.35
N LYS A 566 16.37 12.32 1.80
CA LYS A 566 17.38 13.35 1.55
C LYS A 566 17.75 13.40 0.07
N ASP A 567 18.11 14.57 -0.43
CA ASP A 567 18.66 14.72 -1.77
C ASP A 567 20.09 14.16 -1.82
N MET A 568 20.27 13.01 -2.46
CA MET A 568 21.56 12.34 -2.59
C MET A 568 22.55 13.13 -3.46
N LEU A 569 22.10 14.04 -4.28
CA LEU A 569 22.92 14.83 -5.21
C LEU A 569 23.35 16.17 -4.63
N ASN A 570 22.74 16.61 -3.54
CA ASN A 570 23.18 17.78 -2.81
C ASN A 570 24.47 17.46 -2.03
N PRO A 571 25.59 18.12 -2.34
CA PRO A 571 26.87 17.86 -1.66
C PRO A 571 26.85 18.11 -0.15
N ALA A 572 25.93 18.94 0.32
CA ALA A 572 25.74 19.21 1.75
C ALA A 572 24.88 18.15 2.46
N SER A 573 24.18 17.29 1.71
CA SER A 573 23.38 16.22 2.30
C SER A 573 24.26 15.14 2.92
N PRO A 574 23.85 14.56 4.04
CA PRO A 574 24.55 13.41 4.61
C PRO A 574 24.38 12.17 3.71
N HIS A 575 25.47 11.44 3.50
CA HIS A 575 25.49 10.25 2.65
C HIS A 575 25.49 8.98 3.50
N PHE A 576 24.33 8.40 3.70
CA PHE A 576 24.15 7.10 4.36
C PHE A 576 23.02 6.32 3.73
N ALA A 577 23.05 4.99 3.86
CA ALA A 577 21.94 4.11 3.57
C ALA A 577 21.35 3.57 4.88
N PHE A 578 20.02 3.43 4.93
CA PHE A 578 19.29 2.83 6.04
C PHE A 578 18.35 1.76 5.51
N PHE A 579 18.31 0.60 6.18
CA PHE A 579 17.41 -0.49 5.84
C PHE A 579 16.92 -1.23 7.07
N THR A 580 15.82 -1.97 6.92
CA THR A 580 15.25 -2.79 7.98
C THR A 580 15.07 -4.23 7.52
N VAL A 581 15.28 -5.14 8.47
CA VAL A 581 15.04 -6.57 8.32
C VAL A 581 14.09 -7.02 9.44
N PRO A 582 13.60 -8.26 9.47
CA PRO A 582 12.85 -8.75 10.61
C PRO A 582 13.64 -8.55 11.92
N ASP A 583 13.05 -7.79 12.82
CA ASP A 583 13.59 -7.48 14.16
C ASP A 583 14.99 -6.81 14.19
N ALA A 584 15.46 -6.24 13.07
CA ALA A 584 16.74 -5.54 13.03
C ALA A 584 16.72 -4.34 12.07
N PHE A 585 17.74 -3.49 12.17
CA PHE A 585 18.05 -2.45 11.18
C PHE A 585 19.53 -2.47 10.79
N GLY A 586 19.82 -1.93 9.62
CA GLY A 586 21.18 -1.64 9.18
C GLY A 586 21.35 -0.19 8.79
N MET A 587 22.56 0.33 8.99
CA MET A 587 23.00 1.65 8.54
C MET A 587 24.39 1.59 7.96
N VAL A 588 24.57 2.18 6.78
CA VAL A 588 25.80 2.09 5.98
C VAL A 588 26.25 3.47 5.58
N THR A 589 27.53 3.77 5.86
CA THR A 589 28.27 4.93 5.38
C THR A 589 29.59 4.48 4.75
N ALA A 590 30.37 5.39 4.21
CA ALA A 590 31.66 5.07 3.63
C ALA A 590 32.67 4.50 4.67
N ASP A 591 32.53 4.87 5.93
CA ASP A 591 33.47 4.56 7.01
C ASP A 591 32.94 3.56 8.05
N ASN A 592 31.62 3.25 8.04
CA ASN A 592 31.03 2.27 8.97
C ASN A 592 29.78 1.58 8.40
N GLN A 593 29.71 0.27 8.62
CA GLN A 593 28.53 -0.57 8.33
C GLN A 593 28.09 -1.24 9.62
N VAL A 594 26.84 -1.07 10.00
CA VAL A 594 26.28 -1.66 11.22
C VAL A 594 24.97 -2.37 10.93
N ILE A 595 24.78 -3.56 11.52
CA ILE A 595 23.47 -4.22 11.65
C ILE A 595 23.25 -4.49 13.14
N PHE A 596 22.10 -4.01 13.64
CA PHE A 596 21.68 -4.17 15.04
C PHE A 596 20.40 -4.99 15.10
N ASN A 597 20.44 -6.11 15.83
CA ASN A 597 19.25 -6.91 16.13
C ASN A 597 18.52 -6.30 17.33
N CYS A 598 17.33 -5.77 17.08
CA CYS A 598 16.51 -5.07 18.07
C CYS A 598 15.93 -6.01 19.13
N GLN A 599 15.63 -7.28 18.75
CA GLN A 599 15.07 -8.27 19.66
C GLN A 599 16.15 -8.81 20.63
N ALA A 600 17.32 -9.11 20.07
CA ALA A 600 18.46 -9.59 20.87
C ALA A 600 19.17 -8.44 21.64
N GLY A 601 18.92 -7.18 21.27
CA GLY A 601 19.62 -6.02 21.83
C GLY A 601 21.12 -6.00 21.51
N ALA A 602 21.56 -6.65 20.42
CA ALA A 602 22.96 -6.89 20.11
C ALA A 602 23.35 -6.41 18.70
N VAL A 603 24.59 -5.97 18.57
CA VAL A 603 25.22 -5.67 17.29
C VAL A 603 25.60 -6.99 16.62
N VAL A 604 25.19 -7.17 15.36
CA VAL A 604 25.49 -8.36 14.55
C VAL A 604 26.65 -8.08 13.59
N VAL A 605 26.66 -6.91 12.98
CA VAL A 605 27.71 -6.43 12.09
C VAL A 605 28.15 -5.07 12.56
N ASP A 606 29.46 -4.83 12.67
CA ASP A 606 30.06 -3.52 12.89
C ASP A 606 31.45 -3.50 12.22
N GLU A 607 31.48 -3.01 10.99
CA GLU A 607 32.65 -3.04 10.12
C GLU A 607 32.99 -1.64 9.60
N GLY A 608 34.25 -1.48 9.17
CA GLY A 608 34.77 -0.23 8.64
C GLY A 608 35.82 0.41 9.55
N THR A 609 36.25 1.63 9.19
CA THR A 609 37.28 2.38 9.90
C THR A 609 36.76 3.13 11.13
N ALA A 610 35.44 3.42 11.18
CA ALA A 610 34.81 4.15 12.27
C ALA A 610 33.72 3.27 12.97
N LYS A 611 34.15 2.12 13.49
CA LYS A 611 33.23 1.18 14.19
C LYS A 611 32.48 1.87 15.32
N GLY A 612 31.19 1.51 15.45
CA GLY A 612 30.29 2.06 16.47
C GLY A 612 29.65 3.40 16.11
N LYS A 613 30.12 4.10 15.08
CA LYS A 613 29.63 5.44 14.69
C LYS A 613 28.13 5.43 14.30
N ASN A 614 27.73 4.47 13.49
CA ASN A 614 26.38 4.42 12.92
C ASN A 614 25.33 3.84 13.90
N LEU A 615 25.74 3.16 14.97
CA LEU A 615 24.80 2.48 15.87
C LEU A 615 23.83 3.46 16.58
N PRO A 616 24.29 4.54 17.26
CA PRO A 616 23.38 5.49 17.88
C PRO A 616 22.52 6.23 16.85
N LEU A 617 23.05 6.51 15.67
CA LEU A 617 22.33 7.18 14.59
C LEU A 617 21.19 6.31 14.05
N GLY A 618 21.47 5.04 13.77
CA GLY A 618 20.45 4.08 13.31
C GLY A 618 19.36 3.82 14.34
N LYS A 619 19.71 3.75 15.64
CA LYS A 619 18.75 3.67 16.75
C LYS A 619 17.86 4.90 16.81
N ALA A 620 18.42 6.10 16.74
CA ALA A 620 17.65 7.35 16.72
C ALA A 620 16.71 7.40 15.49
N TYR A 621 17.21 7.03 14.32
CA TYR A 621 16.45 7.01 13.07
C TYR A 621 15.23 6.08 13.15
N LEU A 622 15.43 4.84 13.63
CA LEU A 622 14.32 3.88 13.78
C LEU A 622 13.32 4.34 14.86
N GLN A 623 13.79 4.89 15.97
CA GLN A 623 12.92 5.43 17.02
C GLN A 623 12.07 6.58 16.49
N LYS A 624 12.64 7.51 15.74
CA LYS A 624 11.93 8.63 15.12
C LYS A 624 10.90 8.17 14.09
N LEU A 625 11.23 7.14 13.30
CA LEU A 625 10.27 6.52 12.37
C LEU A 625 9.04 5.99 13.11
N TYR A 626 9.23 5.33 14.25
CA TYR A 626 8.12 4.80 15.03
C TYR A 626 7.34 5.87 15.79
N ASP A 627 7.99 6.97 16.19
CA ASP A 627 7.32 8.16 16.72
C ASP A 627 6.39 8.79 15.68
N ASP A 628 6.86 8.89 14.43
CA ASP A 628 6.08 9.44 13.32
C ASP A 628 4.89 8.51 12.98
N ILE A 629 5.11 7.20 12.87
CA ILE A 629 4.03 6.22 12.64
C ILE A 629 2.98 6.28 13.76
N ALA A 630 3.40 6.44 15.00
CA ALA A 630 2.47 6.51 16.13
C ALA A 630 1.58 7.76 16.07
N LYS A 631 2.11 8.88 15.60
CA LYS A 631 1.37 10.15 15.46
C LYS A 631 0.39 10.16 14.30
N ARG A 632 0.70 9.45 13.20
CA ARG A 632 -0.21 9.27 12.06
C ARG A 632 -1.38 8.37 12.49
#